data_e5adc569ad0ff90b206791020e59b2d0
#
_entry.id   e5adc569ad0ff90b206791020e59b2d0
#
_cell.length_a   1.000
_cell.length_b   1.000
_cell.length_c   1.000
_cell.angle_alpha   90.00
_cell.angle_beta   90.00
_cell.angle_gamma   90.00
#
_symmetry.space_group_name_H-M   'P 1'
#
loop_
_entity.id
_entity.type
_entity.pdbx_description
1 polymer ?
#
loop_
_entity_poly.entity_id
_entity_poly.type
_entity_poly.pdbx_seq_one_letter_code
_entity_poly.pdbx_strand_id
1 'polypeptide(L)'
;VVSMFSNAYTDVLVDTWSTGFDQADVEDVQVAGDDTKLYTNLVFSVAEATTQPIDASQMTAFHMDIWTPDPTAAPAVFKIKLVDFGPDGDFNTGTSEHEITLDDTTTPAMATGAWVSLDIPLSEFTGLTGRTNLAQLIISGDPNTVYVDNVYFYAEGGGGLTEPDVAAPTPTVPEADVISLFSDAYTDVLVDRWSTDWDNTEF
;
A
#
# COMPACT_ATOMS: atom_id res chain seq x y z
N VAL A 1 -4.30 -7.56 3.70
CA VAL A 1 -4.45 -6.13 4.00
C VAL A 1 -4.59 -5.96 5.50
N VAL A 2 -3.94 -4.93 6.08
CA VAL A 2 -4.16 -4.43 7.43
C VAL A 2 -4.57 -2.97 7.29
N SER A 3 -5.85 -2.68 7.47
CA SER A 3 -6.43 -1.36 7.21
C SER A 3 -6.47 -0.52 8.48
N MET A 4 -6.01 0.73 8.40
CA MET A 4 -6.16 1.74 9.44
C MET A 4 -7.42 2.58 9.22
N PHE A 5 -7.76 2.85 7.95
CA PHE A 5 -8.95 3.63 7.57
C PHE A 5 -9.31 3.36 6.11
N SER A 6 -10.47 2.75 5.86
CA SER A 6 -11.00 2.57 4.50
C SER A 6 -12.42 2.00 4.54
N ASN A 7 -13.31 2.50 3.71
CA ASN A 7 -14.67 1.92 3.57
C ASN A 7 -14.65 0.53 2.89
N ALA A 8 -13.52 0.13 2.27
CA ALA A 8 -13.40 -1.15 1.57
C ALA A 8 -13.00 -2.33 2.47
N TYR A 9 -12.46 -2.06 3.67
CA TYR A 9 -11.90 -3.07 4.58
C TYR A 9 -12.45 -2.93 6.00
N THR A 10 -12.17 -3.92 6.84
CA THR A 10 -12.37 -3.79 8.28
C THR A 10 -11.11 -3.19 8.90
N ASP A 11 -11.25 -2.03 9.52
CA ASP A 11 -10.13 -1.33 10.11
C ASP A 11 -9.68 -1.95 11.44
N VAL A 12 -8.38 -1.89 11.69
CA VAL A 12 -7.80 -2.13 13.02
C VAL A 12 -8.05 -0.92 13.93
N LEU A 13 -7.86 -1.12 15.24
CA LEU A 13 -8.00 -0.01 16.19
C LEU A 13 -6.89 1.03 15.96
N VAL A 14 -7.29 2.27 15.70
CA VAL A 14 -6.47 3.48 15.76
C VAL A 14 -6.98 4.31 16.93
N ASP A 15 -6.13 4.57 17.91
CA ASP A 15 -6.51 5.25 19.16
C ASP A 15 -6.91 6.71 18.91
N THR A 16 -6.20 7.37 18.02
CA THR A 16 -6.45 8.75 17.58
C THR A 16 -5.86 9.05 16.22
N TRP A 17 -6.43 10.01 15.49
CA TRP A 17 -5.90 10.54 14.22
C TRP A 17 -5.21 11.89 14.37
N SER A 18 -5.23 12.47 15.57
CA SER A 18 -4.49 13.67 15.97
C SER A 18 -4.27 13.61 17.47
N THR A 19 -3.07 13.90 17.91
CA THR A 19 -2.66 13.86 19.33
C THR A 19 -2.72 15.26 19.95
N GLY A 20 -2.68 15.34 21.28
CA GLY A 20 -2.67 16.63 21.98
C GLY A 20 -1.35 17.42 21.82
N PHE A 21 -0.33 16.86 21.20
CA PHE A 21 0.98 17.50 20.99
C PHE A 21 1.27 17.82 19.53
N ASP A 22 0.46 17.35 18.60
CA ASP A 22 0.61 17.69 17.18
C ASP A 22 0.06 19.09 16.84
N GLN A 23 0.24 19.52 15.60
CA GLN A 23 -0.19 20.81 15.10
C GLN A 23 -1.02 20.61 13.83
N ALA A 24 -2.24 20.16 14.04
CA ALA A 24 -3.26 19.98 13.03
C ALA A 24 -4.63 19.91 13.69
N ASP A 25 -5.68 20.26 12.95
CA ASP A 25 -7.06 19.91 13.28
C ASP A 25 -7.49 18.76 12.37
N VAL A 26 -8.16 17.74 12.91
CA VAL A 26 -8.70 16.60 12.14
C VAL A 26 -10.20 16.50 12.32
N GLU A 27 -10.90 16.26 11.22
CA GLU A 27 -12.35 16.03 11.20
C GLU A 27 -12.66 14.81 10.30
N ASP A 28 -13.66 14.02 10.71
CA ASP A 28 -14.27 13.02 9.84
C ASP A 28 -15.32 13.70 8.96
N VAL A 29 -15.13 13.61 7.65
CA VAL A 29 -16.01 14.23 6.66
C VAL A 29 -16.47 13.18 5.63
N GLN A 30 -17.50 13.54 4.86
CA GLN A 30 -17.96 12.71 3.74
C GLN A 30 -17.63 13.40 2.42
N VAL A 31 -16.90 12.73 1.56
CA VAL A 31 -16.62 13.18 0.19
C VAL A 31 -17.36 12.27 -0.79
N ALA A 32 -18.39 12.81 -1.44
CA ALA A 32 -19.27 12.06 -2.34
C ALA A 32 -19.93 10.80 -1.71
N GLY A 33 -20.07 10.78 -0.37
CA GLY A 33 -20.65 9.67 0.38
C GLY A 33 -19.63 8.66 0.90
N ASP A 34 -18.33 8.93 0.74
CA ASP A 34 -17.23 8.15 1.25
C ASP A 34 -16.58 8.81 2.47
N ASP A 35 -16.28 8.02 3.51
CA ASP A 35 -15.67 8.54 4.72
C ASP A 35 -14.24 8.98 4.44
N THR A 36 -13.85 10.16 4.92
CA THR A 36 -12.56 10.77 4.64
C THR A 36 -12.07 11.54 5.87
N LYS A 37 -10.78 11.51 6.15
CA LYS A 37 -10.15 12.37 7.17
C LYS A 37 -9.76 13.70 6.53
N LEU A 38 -10.28 14.81 7.07
CA LEU A 38 -9.88 16.16 6.70
C LEU A 38 -8.93 16.71 7.74
N TYR A 39 -7.70 17.02 7.33
CA TYR A 39 -6.72 17.77 8.11
C TYR A 39 -6.70 19.21 7.68
N THR A 40 -6.77 20.14 8.65
CA THR A 40 -6.60 21.58 8.43
C THR A 40 -5.55 22.12 9.41
N ASN A 41 -4.99 23.28 9.11
CA ASN A 41 -3.88 23.85 9.88
C ASN A 41 -2.71 22.87 10.05
N LEU A 42 -2.50 22.01 9.04
CA LEU A 42 -1.53 20.94 9.09
C LEU A 42 -0.10 21.52 9.07
N VAL A 43 0.61 21.32 10.16
CA VAL A 43 2.08 21.39 10.24
C VAL A 43 2.62 19.98 10.35
N PHE A 44 2.11 19.22 11.31
CA PHE A 44 2.23 17.77 11.39
C PHE A 44 1.05 17.20 12.18
N SER A 45 0.67 15.98 11.87
CA SER A 45 -0.33 15.21 12.62
C SER A 45 0.16 13.80 12.89
N VAL A 46 -0.24 13.24 14.03
CA VAL A 46 0.16 11.91 14.49
C VAL A 46 -1.09 11.06 14.70
N ALA A 47 -1.26 10.05 13.87
CA ALA A 47 -2.19 8.96 14.15
C ALA A 47 -1.50 7.91 15.02
N GLU A 48 -2.15 7.50 16.12
CA GLU A 48 -1.58 6.53 17.07
C GLU A 48 -2.41 5.24 17.14
N ALA A 49 -1.69 4.12 17.20
CA ALA A 49 -2.20 2.78 17.47
C ALA A 49 -1.34 2.15 18.59
N THR A 50 -1.29 2.81 19.75
CA THR A 50 -0.44 2.44 20.89
C THR A 50 -1.11 1.41 21.80
N THR A 51 -2.44 1.43 21.89
CA THR A 51 -3.21 0.42 22.64
C THR A 51 -3.08 -0.97 22.01
N GLN A 52 -3.05 -1.03 20.68
CA GLN A 52 -2.86 -2.24 19.90
C GLN A 52 -1.98 -1.94 18.69
N PRO A 53 -0.65 -1.98 18.84
CA PRO A 53 0.27 -1.72 17.72
C PRO A 53 0.01 -2.65 16.54
N ILE A 54 0.24 -2.11 15.34
CA ILE A 54 -0.06 -2.79 14.09
C ILE A 54 1.09 -3.71 13.70
N ASP A 55 0.81 -4.99 13.52
CA ASP A 55 1.76 -5.93 12.91
C ASP A 55 1.63 -5.90 11.39
N ALA A 56 2.58 -5.23 10.73
CA ALA A 56 2.75 -5.20 9.29
C ALA A 56 3.96 -6.01 8.81
N SER A 57 4.45 -6.96 9.60
CA SER A 57 5.65 -7.75 9.28
C SER A 57 5.50 -8.59 8.00
N GLN A 58 4.26 -8.99 7.68
CA GLN A 58 3.94 -9.75 6.47
C GLN A 58 3.49 -8.86 5.29
N MET A 59 3.49 -7.54 5.47
CA MET A 59 3.10 -6.59 4.44
C MET A 59 4.33 -6.12 3.66
N THR A 60 4.14 -5.77 2.40
CA THR A 60 5.23 -5.31 1.50
C THR A 60 5.09 -3.85 1.10
N ALA A 61 3.89 -3.30 1.21
CA ALA A 61 3.58 -1.94 0.81
C ALA A 61 2.67 -1.23 1.83
N PHE A 62 2.78 0.09 1.85
CA PHE A 62 1.88 1.04 2.52
C PHE A 62 1.11 1.80 1.45
N HIS A 63 -0.19 1.97 1.66
CA HIS A 63 -1.09 2.73 0.80
C HIS A 63 -1.73 3.89 1.56
N MET A 64 -1.89 5.02 0.86
CA MET A 64 -2.66 6.19 1.31
C MET A 64 -3.12 6.98 0.08
N ASP A 65 -4.40 7.33 0.04
CA ASP A 65 -4.92 8.31 -0.91
C ASP A 65 -4.91 9.69 -0.27
N ILE A 66 -4.38 10.68 -0.98
CA ILE A 66 -4.35 12.07 -0.52
C ILE A 66 -4.90 13.03 -1.58
N TRP A 67 -5.55 14.08 -1.12
CA TRP A 67 -6.02 15.20 -1.93
C TRP A 67 -5.77 16.51 -1.21
N THR A 68 -5.33 17.54 -1.92
CA THR A 68 -5.14 18.88 -1.35
C THR A 68 -5.59 19.98 -2.31
N PRO A 69 -6.26 21.05 -1.82
CA PRO A 69 -6.51 22.24 -2.62
C PRO A 69 -5.28 23.16 -2.72
N ASP A 70 -4.28 22.93 -1.86
CA ASP A 70 -3.11 23.80 -1.72
C ASP A 70 -2.09 23.55 -2.84
N PRO A 71 -1.23 24.55 -3.16
CA PRO A 71 -0.17 24.37 -4.13
C PRO A 71 0.82 23.26 -3.76
N THR A 72 1.14 22.42 -4.72
CA THR A 72 2.08 21.29 -4.56
C THR A 72 3.38 21.47 -5.36
N ALA A 73 3.48 22.54 -6.16
CA ALA A 73 4.71 22.85 -6.89
C ALA A 73 5.86 23.22 -5.95
N ALA A 74 7.08 22.86 -6.33
CA ALA A 74 8.28 23.15 -5.56
C ALA A 74 8.31 24.62 -5.06
N PRO A 75 8.70 24.88 -3.80
CA PRO A 75 9.38 23.97 -2.86
C PRO A 75 8.46 23.12 -1.96
N ALA A 76 7.14 23.07 -2.24
CA ALA A 76 6.19 22.37 -1.39
C ALA A 76 6.50 20.86 -1.32
N VAL A 77 6.43 20.29 -0.11
CA VAL A 77 6.62 18.87 0.16
C VAL A 77 5.51 18.35 1.05
N PHE A 78 5.18 17.07 0.89
CA PHE A 78 4.37 16.29 1.82
C PHE A 78 5.19 15.11 2.32
N LYS A 79 5.05 14.75 3.59
CA LYS A 79 5.89 13.74 4.22
C LYS A 79 5.04 12.73 4.97
N ILE A 80 5.46 11.49 4.90
CA ILE A 80 4.88 10.36 5.61
C ILE A 80 5.98 9.69 6.42
N LYS A 81 5.77 9.55 7.75
CA LYS A 81 6.66 8.83 8.63
C LYS A 81 5.93 7.68 9.30
N LEU A 82 6.56 6.53 9.30
CA LEU A 82 6.14 5.37 10.08
C LEU A 82 7.08 5.18 11.27
N VAL A 83 6.51 4.82 12.43
CA VAL A 83 7.23 4.58 13.68
C VAL A 83 6.84 3.22 14.25
N ASP A 84 7.82 2.34 14.39
CA ASP A 84 7.68 1.07 15.12
C ASP A 84 8.28 1.23 16.52
N PHE A 85 7.50 0.92 17.56
CA PHE A 85 7.92 1.09 18.95
C PHE A 85 8.88 -0.02 19.43
N GLY A 86 9.24 -0.94 18.54
CA GLY A 86 10.16 -2.02 18.88
C GLY A 86 9.50 -3.21 19.57
N PRO A 87 10.30 -4.21 19.99
CA PRO A 87 9.77 -5.49 20.46
C PRO A 87 8.94 -5.43 21.74
N ASP A 88 9.12 -4.40 22.56
CA ASP A 88 8.38 -4.20 23.80
C ASP A 88 7.10 -3.35 23.63
N GLY A 89 6.91 -2.73 22.44
CA GLY A 89 5.76 -1.91 22.12
C GLY A 89 5.75 -0.53 22.80
N ASP A 90 6.86 -0.11 23.39
CA ASP A 90 7.01 1.17 24.06
C ASP A 90 7.97 2.11 23.30
N PHE A 91 7.67 3.41 23.30
CA PHE A 91 8.57 4.40 22.71
C PHE A 91 9.84 4.55 23.54
N ASN A 92 10.93 3.93 23.10
CA ASN A 92 12.20 3.89 23.80
C ASN A 92 13.39 3.67 22.84
N THR A 93 14.53 3.16 23.34
CA THR A 93 15.74 2.90 22.55
C THR A 93 15.60 1.80 21.49
N GLY A 94 14.52 0.98 21.53
CA GLY A 94 14.20 -0.04 20.53
C GLY A 94 13.32 0.48 19.39
N THR A 95 12.85 1.72 19.49
CA THR A 95 12.02 2.36 18.47
C THR A 95 12.80 2.58 17.18
N SER A 96 12.17 2.32 16.05
CA SER A 96 12.70 2.63 14.73
C SER A 96 11.70 3.45 13.93
N GLU A 97 12.20 4.37 13.10
CA GLU A 97 11.36 5.24 12.30
C GLU A 97 12.00 5.58 10.95
N HIS A 98 11.17 5.93 9.99
CA HIS A 98 11.62 6.49 8.72
C HIS A 98 10.58 7.43 8.12
N GLU A 99 11.04 8.52 7.54
CA GLU A 99 10.23 9.53 6.87
C GLU A 99 10.51 9.53 5.36
N ILE A 100 9.46 9.47 4.58
CA ILE A 100 9.50 9.64 3.12
C ILE A 100 8.97 11.01 2.77
N THR A 101 9.66 11.68 1.85
CA THR A 101 9.28 13.00 1.33
C THR A 101 8.75 12.85 -0.10
N LEU A 102 7.59 13.46 -0.35
CA LEU A 102 6.90 13.50 -1.63
C LEU A 102 6.78 14.94 -2.11
N ASP A 103 6.95 15.17 -3.39
CA ASP A 103 6.83 16.47 -4.04
C ASP A 103 6.27 16.34 -5.48
N ASP A 104 6.32 17.40 -6.26
CA ASP A 104 5.85 17.41 -7.65
C ASP A 104 6.78 16.67 -8.63
N THR A 105 7.92 16.13 -8.16
CA THR A 105 8.90 15.37 -8.95
C THR A 105 8.97 13.88 -8.57
N THR A 106 8.37 13.47 -7.45
CA THR A 106 8.31 12.07 -7.01
C THR A 106 7.40 11.22 -7.90
N THR A 107 7.40 9.91 -7.71
CA THR A 107 6.48 9.00 -8.40
C THR A 107 5.78 8.15 -7.34
N PRO A 108 4.43 8.35 -7.16
CA PRO A 108 3.60 9.36 -7.81
C PRO A 108 3.96 10.79 -7.40
N ALA A 109 3.70 11.75 -8.29
CA ALA A 109 3.89 13.16 -8.00
C ALA A 109 2.74 13.74 -7.19
N MET A 110 3.03 14.66 -6.28
CA MET A 110 2.00 15.45 -5.60
C MET A 110 1.24 16.33 -6.61
N ALA A 111 -0.08 16.44 -6.43
CA ALA A 111 -0.94 17.19 -7.34
C ALA A 111 -1.97 18.02 -6.58
N THR A 112 -2.11 19.31 -6.97
CA THR A 112 -3.16 20.19 -6.45
C THR A 112 -4.51 19.85 -7.09
N GLY A 113 -5.56 19.67 -6.27
CA GLY A 113 -6.93 19.50 -6.73
C GLY A 113 -7.24 18.14 -7.38
N ALA A 114 -6.40 17.15 -7.16
CA ALA A 114 -6.59 15.79 -7.62
C ALA A 114 -6.22 14.78 -6.52
N TRP A 115 -6.91 13.65 -6.49
CA TRP A 115 -6.50 12.51 -5.66
C TRP A 115 -5.20 11.91 -6.19
N VAL A 116 -4.29 11.64 -5.28
CA VAL A 116 -3.02 10.96 -5.53
C VAL A 116 -2.98 9.70 -4.68
N SER A 117 -2.94 8.56 -5.34
CA SER A 117 -2.76 7.27 -4.68
C SER A 117 -1.27 6.99 -4.46
N LEU A 118 -0.89 6.84 -3.22
CA LEU A 118 0.47 6.57 -2.79
C LEU A 118 0.61 5.08 -2.48
N ASP A 119 1.27 4.35 -3.36
CA ASP A 119 1.66 2.95 -3.14
C ASP A 119 3.16 2.90 -2.87
N ILE A 120 3.54 2.85 -1.60
CA ILE A 120 4.92 2.97 -1.17
C ILE A 120 5.44 1.61 -0.69
N PRO A 121 6.42 1.00 -1.38
CA PRO A 121 7.05 -0.21 -0.88
C PRO A 121 7.62 0.00 0.52
N LEU A 122 7.34 -0.90 1.46
CA LEU A 122 7.87 -0.81 2.82
C LEU A 122 9.40 -0.92 2.88
N SER A 123 10.04 -1.35 1.80
CA SER A 123 11.50 -1.31 1.62
C SER A 123 12.07 0.10 1.46
N GLU A 124 11.25 1.08 1.06
CA GLU A 124 11.66 2.50 0.97
C GLU A 124 11.81 3.12 2.36
N PHE A 125 11.12 2.60 3.38
CA PHE A 125 11.27 3.03 4.77
C PHE A 125 12.53 2.40 5.39
N THR A 126 13.71 2.74 4.87
CA THR A 126 14.99 2.08 5.15
C THR A 126 15.46 2.19 6.60
N GLY A 127 14.99 3.20 7.34
CA GLY A 127 15.27 3.37 8.77
C GLY A 127 14.31 2.59 9.67
N LEU A 128 13.24 2.02 9.11
CA LEU A 128 12.25 1.23 9.84
C LEU A 128 12.76 -0.21 9.96
N THR A 129 13.41 -0.54 11.07
CA THR A 129 14.06 -1.85 11.27
C THR A 129 13.12 -2.93 11.81
N GLY A 130 11.98 -2.52 12.41
CA GLY A 130 10.86 -3.37 12.85
C GLY A 130 9.57 -2.99 12.12
N ARG A 131 8.60 -3.92 12.09
CA ARG A 131 7.25 -3.70 11.55
C ARG A 131 6.21 -4.53 12.29
N THR A 132 6.56 -5.02 13.47
CA THR A 132 5.65 -5.83 14.30
C THR A 132 4.85 -4.99 15.29
N ASN A 133 5.31 -3.77 15.57
CA ASN A 133 4.69 -2.85 16.51
C ASN A 133 4.65 -1.42 15.94
N LEU A 134 4.11 -1.28 14.72
CA LEU A 134 3.86 0.04 14.16
C LEU A 134 2.82 0.75 15.03
N ALA A 135 3.22 1.83 15.67
CA ALA A 135 2.41 2.54 16.65
C ALA A 135 2.05 3.96 16.24
N GLN A 136 2.80 4.55 15.28
CA GLN A 136 2.48 5.89 14.79
C GLN A 136 2.63 5.99 13.27
N LEU A 137 1.66 6.68 12.67
CA LEU A 137 1.73 7.25 11.34
C LEU A 137 1.73 8.77 11.49
N ILE A 138 2.77 9.42 10.97
CA ILE A 138 2.90 10.88 11.03
C ILE A 138 2.86 11.43 9.63
N ILE A 139 2.01 12.44 9.42
CA ILE A 139 1.97 13.22 8.20
C ILE A 139 2.39 14.67 8.51
N SER A 140 3.12 15.29 7.60
CA SER A 140 3.55 16.68 7.73
C SER A 140 3.83 17.30 6.35
N GLY A 141 3.97 18.59 6.29
CA GLY A 141 4.38 19.24 5.04
C GLY A 141 3.86 20.65 4.86
N ASP A 142 3.98 21.13 3.62
CA ASP A 142 3.56 22.49 3.23
C ASP A 142 2.05 22.61 2.95
N PRO A 143 1.34 21.60 2.41
CA PRO A 143 -0.12 21.67 2.29
C PRO A 143 -0.77 21.83 3.67
N ASN A 144 -1.50 22.93 3.86
CA ASN A 144 -2.20 23.25 5.11
C ASN A 144 -3.51 22.46 5.25
N THR A 145 -4.13 22.10 4.11
CA THR A 145 -5.37 21.35 4.04
C THR A 145 -5.14 20.07 3.25
N VAL A 146 -5.38 18.92 3.88
CA VAL A 146 -5.20 17.61 3.25
C VAL A 146 -6.38 16.71 3.58
N TYR A 147 -6.97 16.10 2.56
CA TYR A 147 -7.91 14.99 2.70
C TYR A 147 -7.12 13.69 2.58
N VAL A 148 -7.40 12.76 3.48
CA VAL A 148 -6.74 11.46 3.54
C VAL A 148 -7.79 10.36 3.57
N ASP A 149 -7.60 9.34 2.75
CA ASP A 149 -8.44 8.17 2.66
C ASP A 149 -7.62 6.91 2.38
N ASN A 150 -8.23 5.75 2.49
CA ASN A 150 -7.66 4.45 2.12
C ASN A 150 -6.27 4.21 2.72
N VAL A 151 -6.12 4.36 4.04
CA VAL A 151 -4.85 4.16 4.75
C VAL A 151 -4.72 2.70 5.17
N TYR A 152 -3.82 1.94 4.53
CA TYR A 152 -3.63 0.54 4.85
C TYR A 152 -2.25 0.00 4.47
N PHE A 153 -1.90 -1.13 5.05
CA PHE A 153 -0.75 -1.94 4.65
C PHE A 153 -1.25 -3.15 3.86
N TYR A 154 -0.52 -3.53 2.81
CA TYR A 154 -0.86 -4.69 2.01
C TYR A 154 0.38 -5.47 1.57
N ALA A 155 0.18 -6.74 1.23
CA ALA A 155 1.21 -7.52 0.58
C ALA A 155 1.00 -7.44 -0.93
N GLU A 156 1.92 -6.76 -1.64
CA GLU A 156 1.98 -6.90 -3.10
C GLU A 156 2.28 -8.35 -3.44
N GLY A 157 1.38 -8.97 -4.18
CA GLY A 157 1.58 -10.33 -4.63
C GLY A 157 1.75 -11.34 -3.49
N GLY A 158 1.06 -11.17 -2.36
CA GLY A 158 0.91 -12.19 -1.32
C GLY A 158 0.13 -13.42 -1.79
N GLY A 159 -0.16 -13.47 -3.03
CA GLY A 159 -0.35 -14.56 -3.93
C GLY A 159 0.34 -14.18 -5.22
N GLY A 160 1.66 -14.18 -5.28
CA GLY A 160 2.32 -14.37 -6.57
C GLY A 160 1.59 -15.54 -7.18
N LEU A 161 0.85 -15.29 -8.28
CA LEU A 161 0.13 -16.35 -8.96
C LEU A 161 1.16 -17.44 -9.24
N THR A 162 1.13 -18.49 -8.43
CA THR A 162 1.94 -19.70 -8.68
C THR A 162 1.34 -20.47 -9.86
N GLU A 163 0.14 -20.03 -10.27
CA GLU A 163 -0.60 -20.53 -11.41
C GLU A 163 -1.43 -19.37 -12.03
N PRO A 164 -1.74 -19.39 -13.33
CA PRO A 164 -2.61 -18.41 -13.96
C PRO A 164 -4.03 -18.44 -13.36
N ASP A 165 -4.59 -17.27 -13.06
CA ASP A 165 -5.96 -17.09 -12.59
C ASP A 165 -7.00 -16.95 -13.74
N VAL A 166 -6.52 -16.88 -14.98
CA VAL A 166 -7.33 -16.83 -16.20
C VAL A 166 -6.87 -17.91 -17.16
N ALA A 167 -7.81 -18.49 -17.88
CA ALA A 167 -7.50 -19.47 -18.92
C ALA A 167 -6.62 -18.85 -20.03
N ALA A 168 -5.78 -19.68 -20.64
CA ALA A 168 -5.04 -19.26 -21.84
C ALA A 168 -6.02 -18.81 -22.97
N PRO A 169 -5.63 -17.85 -23.80
CA PRO A 169 -6.46 -17.42 -24.92
C PRO A 169 -6.85 -18.58 -25.82
N THR A 170 -8.13 -18.65 -26.19
CA THR A 170 -8.62 -19.67 -27.13
C THR A 170 -7.94 -19.49 -28.48
N PRO A 171 -7.34 -20.54 -29.06
CA PRO A 171 -6.76 -20.49 -30.38
C PRO A 171 -7.80 -20.15 -31.47
N THR A 172 -7.37 -19.40 -32.48
CA THR A 172 -8.24 -18.92 -33.57
C THR A 172 -7.88 -19.50 -34.96
N VAL A 173 -6.79 -20.28 -35.05
CA VAL A 173 -6.35 -20.92 -36.30
C VAL A 173 -7.31 -22.08 -36.62
N PRO A 174 -7.77 -22.27 -37.88
CA PRO A 174 -8.58 -23.42 -38.23
C PRO A 174 -7.88 -24.76 -37.94
N GLU A 175 -8.62 -25.77 -37.43
CA GLU A 175 -8.06 -27.08 -37.06
C GLU A 175 -7.31 -27.76 -38.21
N ALA A 176 -7.75 -27.54 -39.45
CA ALA A 176 -7.11 -28.11 -40.66
C ALA A 176 -5.66 -27.60 -40.89
N ASP A 177 -5.32 -26.46 -40.28
CA ASP A 177 -4.02 -25.81 -40.44
C ASP A 177 -3.12 -25.99 -39.20
N VAL A 178 -3.55 -26.85 -38.24
CA VAL A 178 -2.88 -27.03 -36.95
C VAL A 178 -2.44 -28.47 -36.75
N ILE A 179 -1.23 -28.66 -36.23
CA ILE A 179 -0.82 -29.89 -35.56
C ILE A 179 -0.74 -29.55 -34.05
N SER A 180 -1.71 -30.05 -33.30
CA SER A 180 -1.80 -29.80 -31.88
C SER A 180 -1.03 -30.86 -31.08
N LEU A 181 -0.26 -30.42 -30.11
CA LEU A 181 0.41 -31.27 -29.14
C LEU A 181 -0.34 -31.30 -27.80
N PHE A 182 -0.96 -30.17 -27.43
CA PHE A 182 -1.78 -30.02 -26.24
C PHE A 182 -2.72 -28.82 -26.41
N SER A 183 -4.04 -29.06 -26.49
CA SER A 183 -5.04 -27.99 -26.56
C SER A 183 -6.45 -28.53 -26.35
N ASP A 184 -7.25 -27.81 -25.57
CA ASP A 184 -8.69 -28.10 -25.45
C ASP A 184 -9.50 -27.74 -26.71
N ALA A 185 -8.89 -26.98 -27.62
CA ALA A 185 -9.56 -26.49 -28.84
C ALA A 185 -9.33 -27.35 -30.08
N TYR A 186 -8.36 -28.27 -30.06
CA TYR A 186 -7.98 -29.11 -31.22
C TYR A 186 -7.81 -30.57 -30.81
N THR A 187 -7.76 -31.45 -31.84
CA THR A 187 -7.40 -32.85 -31.63
C THR A 187 -5.89 -32.99 -31.55
N ASP A 188 -5.40 -33.42 -30.41
CA ASP A 188 -3.94 -33.55 -30.16
C ASP A 188 -3.36 -34.80 -30.85
N VAL A 189 -2.15 -34.69 -31.36
CA VAL A 189 -1.34 -35.85 -31.72
C VAL A 189 -0.70 -36.44 -30.45
N LEU A 190 -0.38 -37.74 -30.51
CA LEU A 190 0.22 -38.45 -29.39
C LEU A 190 1.60 -37.85 -29.08
N VAL A 191 1.78 -37.44 -27.85
CA VAL A 191 3.06 -37.07 -27.26
C VAL A 191 3.45 -38.13 -26.22
N ASP A 192 4.53 -38.82 -26.44
CA ASP A 192 4.94 -39.90 -25.56
C ASP A 192 5.32 -39.43 -24.16
N ARG A 193 5.84 -38.21 -24.05
CA ARG A 193 6.36 -37.67 -22.82
C ARG A 193 6.51 -36.15 -22.84
N TRP A 194 6.11 -35.45 -21.78
CA TRP A 194 6.27 -34.01 -21.61
C TRP A 194 7.49 -33.60 -20.77
N SER A 195 8.06 -34.55 -20.03
CA SER A 195 9.28 -34.39 -19.24
C SER A 195 10.14 -35.63 -19.34
N THR A 196 11.43 -35.50 -19.23
CA THR A 196 12.41 -36.60 -19.29
C THR A 196 13.18 -36.70 -17.97
N ASP A 197 13.75 -37.87 -17.68
CA ASP A 197 14.47 -38.12 -16.42
C ASP A 197 15.76 -37.27 -16.26
N TRP A 198 16.17 -36.55 -17.32
CA TRP A 198 17.35 -35.70 -17.32
C TRP A 198 17.02 -34.20 -17.32
N ASP A 199 15.76 -33.77 -17.40
CA ASP A 199 15.35 -32.41 -17.12
C ASP A 199 15.01 -32.24 -15.62
N ASN A 200 14.98 -31.00 -15.14
CA ASN A 200 14.68 -30.67 -13.73
C ASN A 200 13.26 -30.11 -13.56
N THR A 201 12.34 -30.47 -14.47
CA THR A 201 10.97 -29.95 -14.46
C THR A 201 10.02 -31.07 -13.99
N GLU A 202 9.24 -30.81 -12.95
CA GLU A 202 8.12 -31.66 -12.54
C GLU A 202 6.82 -31.18 -13.22
N PHE A 203 5.99 -32.08 -13.74
CA PHE A 203 4.68 -31.86 -14.33
C PHE A 203 3.59 -32.57 -13.55
#